data_d3509e17e41c58518617bb258e433b10
#
_entry.id   d3509e17e41c58518617bb258e433b10
#
_cell.length_a   1.000
_cell.length_b   1.000
_cell.length_c   1.000
_cell.angle_alpha   90.00
_cell.angle_beta   90.00
_cell.angle_gamma   90.00
#
_symmetry.space_group_name_H-M   'P 1'
#
loop_
_entity.id
_entity.type
_entity.pdbx_description
1 polymer ?
#
loop_
_entity_poly.entity_id
_entity_poly.type
_entity_poly.pdbx_seq_one_letter_code
_entity_poly.pdbx_strand_id
1 'polypeptide(L)'
;MHMRRLVLPIVGFLVTLVLGCGPNGPEVATVEGTVTLDSKPLPEASVLFINQNGRPAAAWTDASGKYRLMFDENRSGAIPGDNLVRITTFRFGVEGKPGKKETIPVDYNVRSKLSFKVEPGKRNIANFDLKSGGKVEQSSGTD
;
A
#
# COMPACT_ATOMS: atom_id res chain seq x y z
N MET A 1 80.98 -11.97 -6.96
CA MET A 1 80.08 -10.90 -6.50
C MET A 1 78.74 -11.10 -7.16
N HIS A 2 77.83 -11.90 -6.56
CA HIS A 2 76.55 -12.30 -7.14
C HIS A 2 75.44 -11.47 -6.52
N MET A 3 74.89 -10.60 -7.33
CA MET A 3 73.77 -9.75 -6.94
C MET A 3 72.47 -10.54 -7.16
N ARG A 4 71.91 -11.08 -6.03
CA ARG A 4 70.61 -11.77 -6.02
C ARG A 4 69.52 -10.72 -6.15
N ARG A 5 68.84 -10.68 -7.31
CA ARG A 5 67.67 -9.88 -7.51
C ARG A 5 66.48 -10.55 -6.78
N LEU A 6 65.99 -9.89 -5.75
CA LEU A 6 64.79 -10.29 -5.03
C LEU A 6 63.55 -9.87 -5.87
N VAL A 7 62.87 -10.85 -6.43
CA VAL A 7 61.58 -10.64 -7.13
C VAL A 7 60.48 -10.76 -6.09
N LEU A 8 59.84 -9.64 -5.76
CA LEU A 8 58.66 -9.61 -4.90
C LEU A 8 57.42 -9.94 -5.74
N PRO A 9 56.60 -10.95 -5.41
CA PRO A 9 55.35 -11.17 -6.08
C PRO A 9 54.31 -10.15 -5.60
N ILE A 10 53.82 -9.31 -6.50
CA ILE A 10 52.67 -8.44 -6.25
C ILE A 10 51.45 -9.33 -6.25
N VAL A 11 50.94 -9.65 -5.07
CA VAL A 11 49.61 -10.29 -4.92
C VAL A 11 48.55 -9.22 -5.16
N GLY A 12 48.02 -9.22 -6.37
CA GLY A 12 46.88 -8.37 -6.74
C GLY A 12 45.63 -8.81 -5.97
N PHE A 13 45.22 -8.02 -4.99
CA PHE A 13 43.97 -8.20 -4.27
C PHE A 13 42.81 -7.72 -5.20
N LEU A 14 42.21 -8.67 -5.90
CA LEU A 14 41.03 -8.44 -6.75
C LEU A 14 39.82 -8.22 -5.84
N VAL A 15 39.49 -6.95 -5.55
CA VAL A 15 38.25 -6.57 -4.87
C VAL A 15 37.10 -6.74 -5.87
N THR A 16 36.39 -7.84 -5.77
CA THR A 16 35.12 -8.03 -6.49
C THR A 16 34.07 -7.15 -5.85
N LEU A 17 33.75 -6.00 -6.50
CA LEU A 17 32.55 -5.21 -6.18
C LEU A 17 31.33 -6.08 -6.54
N VAL A 18 30.69 -6.67 -5.56
CA VAL A 18 29.37 -7.26 -5.73
C VAL A 18 28.38 -6.08 -5.79
N LEU A 19 28.04 -5.63 -7.02
CA LEU A 19 26.89 -4.77 -7.22
C LEU A 19 25.65 -5.61 -6.90
N GLY A 20 25.19 -5.53 -5.64
CA GLY A 20 23.91 -6.09 -5.23
C GLY A 20 22.80 -5.35 -5.97
N CYS A 21 22.15 -5.99 -6.94
CA CYS A 21 20.83 -5.57 -7.40
C CYS A 21 19.85 -5.72 -6.21
N GLY A 22 19.67 -4.64 -5.44
CA GLY A 22 18.57 -4.55 -4.49
C GLY A 22 17.23 -4.60 -5.22
N PRO A 23 16.13 -5.01 -4.56
CA PRO A 23 14.81 -5.03 -5.16
C PRO A 23 14.47 -3.63 -5.69
N ASN A 24 14.16 -3.54 -6.99
CA ASN A 24 13.81 -2.29 -7.63
C ASN A 24 12.50 -1.76 -7.07
N GLY A 25 12.54 -0.63 -6.36
CA GLY A 25 11.35 0.09 -5.90
C GLY A 25 11.40 0.43 -4.40
N PRO A 26 10.42 1.21 -3.92
CA PRO A 26 10.34 1.59 -2.52
C PRO A 26 10.09 0.37 -1.62
N GLU A 27 10.58 0.45 -0.38
CA GLU A 27 10.23 -0.51 0.66
C GLU A 27 8.71 -0.52 0.87
N VAL A 28 8.13 -1.69 1.10
CA VAL A 28 6.74 -1.86 1.49
C VAL A 28 6.65 -2.76 2.71
N ALA A 29 5.69 -2.46 3.59
CA ALA A 29 5.40 -3.28 4.76
C ALA A 29 3.96 -3.80 4.68
N THR A 30 3.75 -5.04 5.11
CA THR A 30 2.42 -5.66 5.07
C THR A 30 1.41 -4.86 5.88
N VAL A 31 0.26 -4.57 5.28
CA VAL A 31 -0.89 -3.92 5.92
C VAL A 31 -2.13 -4.72 5.62
N GLU A 32 -2.86 -5.07 6.66
CA GLU A 32 -4.15 -5.72 6.57
C GLU A 32 -5.06 -5.25 7.69
N GLY A 33 -6.33 -5.53 7.61
CA GLY A 33 -7.28 -5.11 8.64
C GLY A 33 -8.72 -5.43 8.28
N THR A 34 -9.63 -4.77 8.98
CA THR A 34 -11.08 -4.91 8.80
C THR A 34 -11.72 -3.53 8.71
N VAL A 35 -12.69 -3.40 7.81
CA VAL A 35 -13.55 -2.22 7.74
C VAL A 35 -14.96 -2.60 8.18
N THR A 36 -15.51 -1.82 9.09
CA THR A 36 -16.90 -1.93 9.53
C THR A 36 -17.63 -0.61 9.31
N LEU A 37 -18.93 -0.67 9.13
CA LEU A 37 -19.84 0.48 9.17
C LEU A 37 -20.89 0.25 10.25
N ASP A 38 -20.93 1.12 11.25
CA ASP A 38 -21.77 0.95 12.44
C ASP A 38 -21.60 -0.43 13.08
N SER A 39 -20.32 -0.85 13.25
CA SER A 39 -19.91 -2.14 13.83
C SER A 39 -20.29 -3.39 13.01
N LYS A 40 -20.82 -3.22 11.79
CA LYS A 40 -21.10 -4.33 10.87
C LYS A 40 -20.04 -4.41 9.78
N PRO A 41 -19.60 -5.60 9.38
CA PRO A 41 -18.65 -5.74 8.28
C PRO A 41 -19.09 -4.96 7.03
N LEU A 42 -18.16 -4.22 6.41
CA LEU A 42 -18.42 -3.50 5.18
C LEU A 42 -17.74 -4.24 4.01
N PRO A 43 -18.49 -5.05 3.26
CA PRO A 43 -17.95 -5.77 2.10
C PRO A 43 -17.85 -4.88 0.87
N GLU A 44 -17.02 -5.30 -0.07
CA GLU A 44 -16.85 -4.63 -1.38
C GLU A 44 -16.51 -3.13 -1.28
N ALA A 45 -15.81 -2.73 -0.23
CA ALA A 45 -15.26 -1.40 -0.09
C ALA A 45 -13.80 -1.38 -0.57
N SER A 46 -13.46 -0.37 -1.34
CA SER A 46 -12.07 -0.09 -1.71
C SER A 46 -11.38 0.65 -0.57
N VAL A 47 -10.25 0.14 -0.14
CA VAL A 47 -9.36 0.77 0.85
C VAL A 47 -8.10 1.22 0.13
N LEU A 48 -7.78 2.51 0.22
CA LEU A 48 -6.66 3.12 -0.48
C LEU A 48 -5.75 3.81 0.53
N PHE A 49 -4.47 3.45 0.54
CA PHE A 49 -3.42 4.09 1.33
C PHE A 49 -2.56 4.96 0.41
N ILE A 50 -2.54 6.24 0.65
CA ILE A 50 -1.87 7.23 -0.19
C ILE A 50 -0.68 7.80 0.58
N ASN A 51 0.53 7.45 0.14
CA ASN A 51 1.77 7.97 0.66
C ASN A 51 2.30 9.06 -0.28
N GLN A 52 2.86 10.13 0.28
CA GLN A 52 3.43 11.23 -0.52
C GLN A 52 4.67 10.82 -1.32
N ASN A 53 5.35 9.75 -0.91
CA ASN A 53 6.61 9.30 -1.48
C ASN A 53 6.45 8.24 -2.58
N GLY A 54 5.22 7.94 -3.02
CA GLY A 54 5.03 6.95 -4.07
C GLY A 54 3.58 6.67 -4.43
N ARG A 55 3.41 5.61 -5.21
CA ARG A 55 2.08 5.19 -5.66
C ARG A 55 1.22 4.70 -4.50
N PRO A 56 -0.10 4.87 -4.56
CA PRO A 56 -1.01 4.31 -3.58
C PRO A 56 -1.01 2.77 -3.57
N ALA A 57 -1.24 2.21 -2.39
CA ALA A 57 -1.58 0.79 -2.22
C ALA A 57 -3.09 0.64 -2.03
N ALA A 58 -3.67 -0.42 -2.55
CA ALA A 58 -5.11 -0.61 -2.56
C ALA A 58 -5.53 -2.04 -2.23
N ALA A 59 -6.75 -2.19 -1.73
CA ALA A 59 -7.42 -3.47 -1.58
C ALA A 59 -8.95 -3.31 -1.65
N TRP A 60 -9.64 -4.44 -1.86
CA TRP A 60 -11.09 -4.54 -1.66
C TRP A 60 -11.36 -5.38 -0.41
N THR A 61 -12.38 -5.00 0.34
CA THR A 61 -12.83 -5.80 1.48
C THR A 61 -13.63 -7.01 1.00
N ASP A 62 -13.44 -8.14 1.68
CA ASP A 62 -14.22 -9.35 1.47
C ASP A 62 -15.59 -9.30 2.17
N ALA A 63 -16.35 -10.39 2.13
CA ALA A 63 -17.67 -10.50 2.75
C ALA A 63 -17.67 -10.26 4.27
N SER A 64 -16.54 -10.46 4.93
CA SER A 64 -16.34 -10.20 6.37
C SER A 64 -15.71 -8.84 6.67
N GLY A 65 -15.58 -7.97 5.65
CA GLY A 65 -14.96 -6.66 5.77
C GLY A 65 -13.44 -6.68 5.90
N LYS A 66 -12.80 -7.83 5.72
CA LYS A 66 -11.32 -7.96 5.81
C LYS A 66 -10.67 -7.55 4.51
N TYR A 67 -9.47 -6.99 4.62
CA TYR A 67 -8.66 -6.60 3.47
C TYR A 67 -7.16 -6.81 3.73
N ARG A 68 -6.40 -6.94 2.65
CA ARG A 68 -4.93 -6.89 2.65
C ARG A 68 -4.49 -6.01 1.50
N LEU A 69 -3.71 -4.98 1.80
CA LEU A 69 -3.24 -4.04 0.77
C LEU A 69 -2.28 -4.71 -0.20
N MET A 70 -2.40 -4.31 -1.45
CA MET A 70 -1.45 -4.62 -2.52
C MET A 70 -0.83 -3.32 -3.01
N PHE A 71 0.48 -3.26 -2.99
CA PHE A 71 1.24 -2.15 -3.56
C PHE A 71 1.33 -2.28 -5.09
N ASP A 72 1.56 -3.49 -5.55
CA ASP A 72 1.52 -3.90 -6.96
C ASP A 72 1.16 -5.38 -7.09
N GLU A 73 1.26 -5.93 -8.29
CA GLU A 73 0.86 -7.32 -8.58
C GLU A 73 1.65 -8.37 -7.78
N ASN A 74 2.87 -8.03 -7.36
CA ASN A 74 3.80 -8.96 -6.71
C ASN A 74 4.11 -8.61 -5.25
N ARG A 75 3.78 -7.41 -4.79
CA ARG A 75 4.12 -6.92 -3.45
C ARG A 75 2.88 -6.52 -2.67
N SER A 76 2.63 -7.22 -1.58
CA SER A 76 1.59 -6.86 -0.62
C SER A 76 2.09 -5.82 0.38
N GLY A 77 1.22 -4.87 0.74
CA GLY A 77 1.50 -3.85 1.74
C GLY A 77 1.41 -2.43 1.21
N ALA A 78 1.97 -1.49 1.95
CA ALA A 78 2.04 -0.06 1.62
C ALA A 78 3.41 0.50 1.99
N ILE A 79 3.73 1.68 1.44
CA ILE A 79 4.96 2.41 1.77
C ILE A 79 4.94 2.79 3.25
N PRO A 80 6.03 2.53 4.01
CA PRO A 80 6.16 2.97 5.40
C PRO A 80 6.02 4.47 5.59
N GLY A 81 5.57 4.88 6.77
CA GLY A 81 5.32 6.27 7.13
C GLY A 81 3.84 6.63 7.12
N ASP A 82 3.55 7.91 7.14
CA ASP A 82 2.18 8.42 7.21
C ASP A 82 1.47 8.25 5.87
N ASN A 83 0.31 7.61 5.90
CA ASN A 83 -0.54 7.38 4.75
C ASN A 83 -1.92 8.00 5.01
N LEU A 84 -2.40 8.82 4.07
CA LEU A 84 -3.81 9.20 4.03
C LEU A 84 -4.61 7.97 3.60
N VAL A 85 -5.69 7.67 4.32
CA VAL A 85 -6.54 6.52 4.01
C VAL A 85 -7.85 6.99 3.41
N ARG A 86 -8.25 6.42 2.27
CA ARG A 86 -9.57 6.63 1.67
C ARG A 86 -10.31 5.31 1.58
N ILE A 87 -11.57 5.33 1.93
CA ILE A 87 -12.46 4.18 1.85
C ILE A 87 -13.69 4.58 1.05
N THR A 88 -14.06 3.79 0.05
CA THR A 88 -15.21 4.08 -0.81
C THR A 88 -15.93 2.79 -1.20
N THR A 89 -17.23 2.83 -1.27
CA THR A 89 -18.05 1.76 -1.84
C THR A 89 -18.41 2.00 -3.30
N PHE A 90 -18.07 3.18 -3.82
CA PHE A 90 -18.30 3.52 -5.23
C PHE A 90 -17.45 2.65 -6.15
N ARG A 91 -18.07 2.19 -7.24
CA ARG A 91 -17.40 1.47 -8.33
C ARG A 91 -18.04 1.82 -9.66
N PHE A 92 -17.22 2.11 -10.65
CA PHE A 92 -17.71 2.23 -12.03
C PHE A 92 -18.26 0.89 -12.53
N GLY A 93 -19.31 0.96 -13.33
CA GLY A 93 -19.76 -0.19 -14.09
C GLY A 93 -18.75 -0.51 -15.20
N VAL A 94 -18.53 -1.80 -15.43
CA VAL A 94 -17.77 -2.31 -16.58
C VAL A 94 -18.64 -3.35 -17.29
N GLU A 95 -18.29 -3.69 -18.53
CA GLU A 95 -19.03 -4.70 -19.27
C GLU A 95 -19.23 -5.99 -18.44
N GLY A 96 -20.50 -6.38 -18.27
CA GLY A 96 -20.89 -7.55 -17.50
C GLY A 96 -20.91 -7.38 -15.97
N LYS A 97 -20.52 -6.20 -15.44
CA LYS A 97 -20.60 -5.91 -14.00
C LYS A 97 -21.17 -4.52 -13.76
N PRO A 98 -22.34 -4.39 -13.11
CA PRO A 98 -22.92 -3.09 -12.80
C PRO A 98 -22.04 -2.29 -11.85
N GLY A 99 -22.07 -0.98 -11.97
CA GLY A 99 -21.47 -0.07 -11.02
C GLY A 99 -22.15 -0.14 -9.65
N LYS A 100 -21.50 0.42 -8.65
CA LYS A 100 -22.03 0.54 -7.28
C LYS A 100 -21.99 2.00 -6.86
N LYS A 101 -23.08 2.50 -6.33
CA LYS A 101 -23.15 3.86 -5.78
C LYS A 101 -22.40 3.95 -4.46
N GLU A 102 -21.94 5.16 -4.13
CA GLU A 102 -21.36 5.42 -2.82
C GLU A 102 -22.43 5.31 -1.72
N THR A 103 -22.10 4.66 -0.62
CA THR A 103 -23.00 4.45 0.52
C THR A 103 -22.44 4.94 1.85
N ILE A 104 -21.17 5.35 1.89
CA ILE A 104 -20.53 5.85 3.10
C ILE A 104 -20.29 7.36 3.01
N PRO A 105 -20.18 8.06 4.16
CA PRO A 105 -19.97 9.50 4.20
C PRO A 105 -18.72 9.96 3.46
N VAL A 106 -18.81 11.12 2.84
CA VAL A 106 -17.73 11.77 2.09
C VAL A 106 -16.45 12.00 2.92
N ASP A 107 -16.57 12.06 4.23
CA ASP A 107 -15.44 12.22 5.17
C ASP A 107 -14.53 10.98 5.24
N TYR A 108 -14.92 9.86 4.65
CA TYR A 108 -14.09 8.66 4.54
C TYR A 108 -13.48 8.45 3.15
N ASN A 109 -13.92 9.22 2.15
CA ASN A 109 -13.44 9.13 0.77
C ASN A 109 -12.79 10.43 0.28
N VAL A 110 -13.49 11.25 -0.53
CA VAL A 110 -12.87 12.44 -1.16
C VAL A 110 -12.44 13.52 -0.17
N ARG A 111 -13.07 13.59 1.01
CA ARG A 111 -12.71 14.51 2.10
C ARG A 111 -12.06 13.78 3.28
N SER A 112 -11.54 12.60 3.06
CA SER A 112 -10.98 11.79 4.15
C SER A 112 -9.88 12.52 4.90
N LYS A 113 -9.96 12.41 6.22
CA LYS A 113 -8.91 12.78 7.17
C LYS A 113 -8.37 11.55 7.90
N LEU A 114 -8.79 10.36 7.49
CA LEU A 114 -8.25 9.13 8.05
C LEU A 114 -6.77 9.02 7.68
N SER A 115 -5.97 8.65 8.65
CA SER A 115 -4.55 8.40 8.46
C SER A 115 -4.11 7.14 9.18
N PHE A 116 -3.06 6.51 8.67
CA PHE A 116 -2.44 5.38 9.32
C PHE A 116 -0.93 5.43 9.09
N LYS A 117 -0.17 5.28 10.17
CA LYS A 117 1.29 5.20 10.10
C LYS A 117 1.71 3.75 9.90
N VAL A 118 2.22 3.46 8.73
CA VAL A 118 2.78 2.14 8.40
C VAL A 118 4.19 2.03 8.94
N GLU A 119 4.43 1.03 9.79
CA GLU A 119 5.75 0.76 10.36
C GLU A 119 6.52 -0.22 9.47
N PRO A 120 7.79 0.09 9.14
CA PRO A 120 8.59 -0.76 8.29
C PRO A 120 8.95 -2.08 8.98
N GLY A 121 9.21 -3.11 8.17
CA GLY A 121 9.74 -4.39 8.65
C GLY A 121 8.80 -5.25 9.47
N LYS A 122 7.52 -4.87 9.61
CA LYS A 122 6.55 -5.65 10.36
C LYS A 122 5.17 -5.68 9.71
N ARG A 123 4.31 -6.57 10.20
CA ARG A 123 2.89 -6.64 9.86
C ARG A 123 2.13 -5.54 10.59
N ASN A 124 1.42 -4.71 9.84
CA ASN A 124 0.57 -3.64 10.36
C ASN A 124 -0.90 -4.04 10.31
N ILE A 125 -1.63 -3.83 11.40
CA ILE A 125 -3.07 -4.09 11.49
C ILE A 125 -3.79 -2.75 11.53
N ALA A 126 -4.53 -2.42 10.46
CA ALA A 126 -5.26 -1.17 10.31
C ALA A 126 -6.77 -1.45 10.21
N ASN A 127 -7.47 -1.28 11.32
CA ASN A 127 -8.92 -1.47 11.40
C ASN A 127 -9.63 -0.11 11.38
N PHE A 128 -10.73 -0.01 10.63
CA PHE A 128 -11.54 1.20 10.51
C PHE A 128 -13.01 0.88 10.82
N ASP A 129 -13.53 1.49 11.89
CA ASP A 129 -14.96 1.43 12.22
C ASP A 129 -15.62 2.75 11.82
N LEU A 130 -16.24 2.75 10.63
CA LEU A 130 -16.89 3.90 10.06
C LEU A 130 -18.28 4.10 10.68
N LYS A 131 -18.77 5.32 10.62
CA LYS A 131 -20.11 5.67 11.09
C LYS A 131 -20.95 6.19 9.93
N SER A 132 -22.19 5.74 9.88
CA SER A 132 -23.20 6.29 8.97
C SER A 132 -23.74 7.66 9.48
N GLY A 133 -24.63 8.28 8.73
CA GLY A 133 -25.28 9.54 9.11
C GLY A 133 -24.58 10.80 8.64
N GLY A 134 -23.36 10.70 8.09
CA GLY A 134 -22.70 11.81 7.40
C GLY A 134 -23.22 12.00 5.97
N LYS A 135 -22.84 13.12 5.34
CA LYS A 135 -23.21 13.41 3.94
C LYS A 135 -22.57 12.38 3.00
N VAL A 136 -23.38 11.74 2.19
CA VAL A 136 -22.94 10.86 1.11
C VAL A 136 -22.94 11.66 -0.20
N GLU A 137 -21.80 11.73 -0.87
CA GLU A 137 -21.66 12.34 -2.19
C GLU A 137 -21.36 11.26 -3.22
N GLN A 138 -22.09 11.27 -4.33
CA GLN A 138 -21.78 10.36 -5.43
C GLN A 138 -20.59 10.90 -6.21
N SER A 139 -19.68 10.03 -6.60
CA SER A 139 -18.65 10.40 -7.55
C SER A 139 -19.34 10.73 -8.88
N SER A 140 -19.37 11.99 -9.26
CA SER A 140 -19.80 12.37 -10.60
C SER A 140 -18.66 11.96 -11.54
N GLY A 141 -18.87 10.85 -12.26
CA GLY A 141 -18.10 10.59 -13.46
C GLY A 141 -18.36 11.78 -14.38
N THR A 142 -17.36 12.61 -14.59
CA THR A 142 -17.38 13.56 -15.70
C THR A 142 -17.30 12.70 -16.96
N ASP A 143 -18.39 12.71 -17.75
CA ASP A 143 -18.45 12.22 -19.12
C ASP A 143 -17.32 12.83 -19.96
#